data_7037dacff458abb96e3675de4e698bf4
#
_entry.id   7037dacff458abb96e3675de4e698bf4
#
_cell.length_a   1.000
_cell.length_b   1.000
_cell.length_c   1.000
_cell.angle_alpha   90.00
_cell.angle_beta   90.00
_cell.angle_gamma   90.00
#
_symmetry.space_group_name_H-M   'P 1'
#
loop_
_entity.id
_entity.type
_entity.pdbx_description
1 polymer ?
#
loop_
_entity_poly.entity_id
_entity_poly.type
_entity_poly.pdbx_seq_one_letter_code
_entity_poly.pdbx_strand_id
1 'polypeptide(L)'
;MLFRSPEVEEYKLKELFEQDAANNGGTRTYFQWDPAKGREECISNTANADIGITFPYCGIAETATVVQASGEDSGRAISLLPTTHIAVLYTDTINPRMTQTMEHLAERYHNDPAKFPTNICLISGPSRTADIELVTVDGAHGPIQVTYILVNR
;
A
#
# COMPACT_ATOMS: atom_id res chain seq x y z
N MET A 1 -1.55 -2.32 -10.10
CA MET A 1 -0.62 -1.20 -9.74
C MET A 1 0.31 -1.64 -8.64
N LEU A 2 1.60 -1.45 -8.76
CA LEU A 2 2.60 -1.76 -7.76
C LEU A 2 3.23 -0.51 -7.17
N PHE A 3 3.54 -0.61 -5.90
CA PHE A 3 4.35 0.33 -5.18
C PHE A 3 5.82 0.21 -5.59
N ARG A 4 6.55 1.31 -5.74
CA ARG A 4 8.00 1.26 -5.96
C ARG A 4 8.67 1.00 -4.61
N SER A 5 9.24 -0.19 -4.45
CA SER A 5 9.93 -0.61 -3.24
C SER A 5 11.06 -1.58 -3.59
N PRO A 6 12.07 -1.72 -2.74
CA PRO A 6 13.15 -2.68 -2.95
C PRO A 6 12.66 -4.11 -3.16
N GLU A 7 11.55 -4.48 -2.53
CA GLU A 7 10.95 -5.81 -2.62
C GLU A 7 10.46 -6.16 -4.03
N VAL A 8 10.07 -5.16 -4.83
CA VAL A 8 9.66 -5.38 -6.22
C VAL A 8 10.82 -5.92 -7.04
N GLU A 9 12.04 -5.42 -6.80
CA GLU A 9 13.26 -5.89 -7.46
C GLU A 9 13.75 -7.20 -6.84
N GLU A 10 13.76 -7.30 -5.51
CA GLU A 10 14.20 -8.49 -4.76
C GLU A 10 13.42 -9.74 -5.19
N TYR A 11 12.10 -9.64 -5.30
CA TYR A 11 11.23 -10.75 -5.69
C TYR A 11 10.95 -10.82 -7.19
N LYS A 12 11.60 -9.98 -8.00
CA LYS A 12 11.39 -9.92 -9.47
C LYS A 12 9.91 -9.85 -9.85
N LEU A 13 9.15 -9.08 -9.09
CA LEU A 13 7.69 -9.01 -9.28
C LEU A 13 7.33 -8.44 -10.65
N LYS A 14 8.13 -7.54 -11.19
CA LYS A 14 7.91 -6.97 -12.51
C LYS A 14 7.92 -8.06 -13.58
N GLU A 15 8.98 -8.88 -13.64
CA GLU A 15 9.10 -9.97 -14.60
C GLU A 15 7.99 -11.00 -14.44
N LEU A 16 7.62 -11.30 -13.18
CA LEU A 16 6.53 -12.23 -12.87
C LEU A 16 5.20 -11.74 -13.45
N PHE A 17 4.85 -10.47 -13.24
CA PHE A 17 3.60 -9.90 -13.73
C PHE A 17 3.61 -9.70 -15.25
N GLU A 18 4.74 -9.35 -15.85
CA GLU A 18 4.89 -9.26 -17.30
C GLU A 18 4.71 -10.64 -17.96
N GLN A 19 5.26 -11.71 -17.36
CA GLN A 19 5.06 -13.07 -17.81
C GLN A 19 3.60 -13.53 -17.67
N ASP A 20 2.95 -13.22 -16.55
CA ASP A 20 1.53 -13.50 -16.34
C ASP A 20 0.66 -12.79 -17.38
N ALA A 21 0.92 -11.52 -17.63
CA ALA A 21 0.22 -10.75 -18.65
C ALA A 21 0.37 -11.37 -20.06
N ALA A 22 1.58 -11.80 -20.43
CA ALA A 22 1.84 -12.47 -21.71
C ALA A 22 1.10 -13.80 -21.81
N ASN A 23 1.10 -14.61 -20.75
CA ASN A 23 0.44 -15.92 -20.70
C ASN A 23 -1.09 -15.83 -20.77
N ASN A 24 -1.67 -14.71 -20.34
CA ASN A 24 -3.11 -14.45 -20.33
C ASN A 24 -3.60 -13.63 -21.57
N GLY A 25 -2.84 -13.63 -22.67
CA GLY A 25 -3.22 -12.97 -23.91
C GLY A 25 -3.26 -11.45 -23.85
N GLY A 26 -2.50 -10.85 -22.90
CA GLY A 26 -2.42 -9.39 -22.73
C GLY A 26 -3.65 -8.73 -22.10
N THR A 27 -4.57 -9.53 -21.54
CA THR A 27 -5.77 -9.02 -20.86
C THR A 27 -5.47 -8.37 -19.51
N ARG A 28 -4.29 -8.64 -18.95
CA ARG A 28 -3.81 -8.06 -17.70
C ARG A 28 -2.71 -7.06 -17.98
N THR A 29 -2.80 -5.91 -17.33
CA THR A 29 -1.81 -4.83 -17.44
C THR A 29 -1.15 -4.59 -16.09
N TYR A 30 0.14 -4.26 -16.14
CA TYR A 30 0.95 -3.99 -14.98
C TYR A 30 1.49 -2.56 -15.03
N PHE A 31 1.37 -1.85 -13.92
CA PHE A 31 1.95 -0.53 -13.73
C PHE A 31 2.72 -0.46 -12.43
N GLN A 32 3.88 0.15 -12.45
CA GLN A 32 4.64 0.51 -11.26
C GLN A 32 4.60 2.03 -11.09
N TRP A 33 4.42 2.48 -9.85
CA TRP A 33 4.54 3.89 -9.51
C TRP A 33 5.95 4.37 -9.88
N ASP A 34 6.05 5.36 -10.72
CA ASP A 34 7.32 5.92 -11.18
C ASP A 34 7.21 7.46 -11.19
N PRO A 35 7.91 8.16 -10.27
CA PRO A 35 7.89 9.61 -10.21
C PRO A 35 8.34 10.29 -11.51
N ALA A 36 9.20 9.62 -12.29
CA ALA A 36 9.68 10.16 -13.57
C ALA A 36 8.57 10.32 -14.63
N LYS A 37 7.46 9.57 -14.49
CA LYS A 37 6.29 9.69 -15.36
C LYS A 37 5.38 10.87 -15.00
N GLY A 38 5.64 11.52 -13.89
CA GLY A 38 4.82 12.60 -13.36
C GLY A 38 3.61 12.13 -12.57
N ARG A 39 3.15 13.03 -11.71
CA ARG A 39 2.10 12.74 -10.72
C ARG A 39 0.75 12.40 -11.38
N GLU A 40 0.38 13.10 -12.45
CA GLU A 40 -0.93 12.92 -13.11
C GLU A 40 -1.04 11.54 -13.76
N GLU A 41 0.00 11.10 -14.47
CA GLU A 41 0.02 9.77 -15.08
C GLU A 41 -0.03 8.67 -14.00
N CYS A 42 0.76 8.81 -12.93
CA CYS A 42 0.74 7.85 -11.82
C CYS A 42 -0.63 7.74 -11.17
N ILE A 43 -1.32 8.86 -10.93
CA ILE A 43 -2.68 8.88 -10.36
C ILE A 43 -3.68 8.25 -11.33
N SER A 44 -3.63 8.62 -12.62
CA SER A 44 -4.53 8.06 -13.63
C SER A 44 -4.38 6.55 -13.75
N ASN A 45 -3.15 6.04 -13.81
CA ASN A 45 -2.89 4.60 -13.84
C ASN A 45 -3.39 3.90 -12.59
N THR A 46 -3.27 4.55 -11.43
CA THR A 46 -3.74 3.98 -10.16
C THR A 46 -5.27 3.96 -10.07
N ALA A 47 -5.94 5.02 -10.54
CA ALA A 47 -7.41 5.10 -10.54
C ALA A 47 -8.06 4.08 -11.48
N ASN A 48 -7.35 3.67 -12.55
CA ASN A 48 -7.81 2.66 -13.49
C ASN A 48 -7.37 1.23 -13.11
N ALA A 49 -6.65 1.06 -12.02
CA ALA A 49 -6.19 -0.26 -11.57
C ALA A 49 -7.23 -0.95 -10.68
N ASP A 50 -7.51 -2.22 -10.96
CA ASP A 50 -8.38 -3.04 -10.11
C ASP A 50 -7.71 -3.39 -8.77
N ILE A 51 -6.38 -3.61 -8.80
CA ILE A 51 -5.59 -4.06 -7.65
C ILE A 51 -4.42 -3.10 -7.41
N GLY A 52 -4.29 -2.63 -6.18
CA GLY A 52 -3.12 -1.94 -5.66
C GLY A 52 -2.32 -2.84 -4.73
N ILE A 53 -1.01 -2.99 -4.98
CA ILE A 53 -0.13 -3.81 -4.13
C ILE A 53 0.87 -2.88 -3.46
N THR A 54 0.97 -2.97 -2.12
CA THR A 54 1.91 -2.18 -1.33
C THR A 54 2.74 -3.05 -0.39
N PHE A 55 3.89 -2.51 0.01
CA PHE A 55 4.74 -3.05 1.06
C PHE A 55 4.73 -2.04 2.22
N PRO A 56 3.85 -2.22 3.21
CA PRO A 56 3.74 -1.31 4.34
C PRO A 56 5.03 -1.26 5.17
N TYR A 57 5.24 -0.13 5.84
CA TYR A 57 6.35 0.06 6.76
C TYR A 57 6.35 -0.95 7.91
N CYS A 58 5.17 -1.18 8.50
CA CYS A 58 4.96 -2.16 9.57
C CYS A 58 3.47 -2.48 9.74
N GLY A 59 3.18 -3.45 10.60
CA GLY A 59 1.83 -3.78 11.06
C GLY A 59 1.62 -3.47 12.52
N ILE A 60 0.34 -3.35 12.93
CA ILE A 60 -0.11 -3.22 14.32
C ILE A 60 -1.06 -4.38 14.59
N ALA A 61 -0.63 -5.33 15.43
CA ALA A 61 -1.38 -6.56 15.65
C ALA A 61 -2.74 -6.33 16.34
N GLU A 62 -2.78 -5.44 17.33
CA GLU A 62 -3.98 -5.17 18.15
C GLU A 62 -5.20 -4.77 17.32
N THR A 63 -4.98 -4.04 16.22
CA THR A 63 -6.04 -3.47 15.37
C THR A 63 -6.03 -4.01 13.94
N ALA A 64 -5.17 -4.99 13.64
CA ALA A 64 -4.93 -5.47 12.28
C ALA A 64 -4.67 -4.32 11.28
N THR A 65 -3.93 -3.32 11.70
CA THR A 65 -3.63 -2.12 10.93
C THR A 65 -2.29 -2.26 10.21
N VAL A 66 -2.22 -1.84 8.97
CA VAL A 66 -0.95 -1.63 8.27
C VAL A 66 -0.60 -0.15 8.24
N VAL A 67 0.69 0.15 8.45
CA VAL A 67 1.23 1.50 8.47
C VAL A 67 1.91 1.78 7.14
N GLN A 68 1.24 2.56 6.29
CA GLN A 68 1.73 2.91 4.97
C GLN A 68 2.37 4.30 5.01
N ALA A 69 3.69 4.33 4.87
CA ALA A 69 4.44 5.56 4.73
C ALA A 69 4.47 6.01 3.26
N SER A 70 4.23 7.29 3.01
CA SER A 70 4.24 7.87 1.67
C SER A 70 5.42 8.82 1.49
N GLY A 71 6.05 8.75 0.33
CA GLY A 71 7.18 9.58 -0.08
C GLY A 71 7.19 9.77 -1.60
N GLU A 72 8.33 10.16 -2.15
CA GLU A 72 8.48 10.38 -3.60
C GLU A 72 8.21 9.10 -4.40
N ASP A 73 8.70 7.97 -3.93
CA ASP A 73 8.59 6.66 -4.59
C ASP A 73 7.28 5.93 -4.27
N SER A 74 6.40 6.52 -3.44
CA SER A 74 5.26 5.83 -2.88
C SER A 74 4.04 6.74 -2.73
N GLY A 75 3.20 6.79 -3.76
CA GLY A 75 1.97 7.56 -3.71
C GLY A 75 0.90 6.92 -2.83
N ARG A 76 0.21 7.71 -2.02
CA ARG A 76 -0.98 7.28 -1.24
C ARG A 76 -2.06 6.65 -2.11
N ALA A 77 -2.14 7.07 -3.36
CA ALA A 77 -3.15 6.64 -4.31
C ALA A 77 -3.23 5.11 -4.45
N ILE A 78 -2.10 4.41 -4.38
CA ILE A 78 -2.03 2.96 -4.61
C ILE A 78 -2.83 2.15 -3.58
N SER A 79 -2.88 2.62 -2.34
CA SER A 79 -3.66 1.98 -1.27
C SER A 79 -5.11 2.48 -1.15
N LEU A 80 -5.49 3.50 -1.93
CA LEU A 80 -6.79 4.19 -1.78
C LEU A 80 -7.69 4.09 -3.00
N LEU A 81 -7.15 4.20 -4.22
CA LEU A 81 -7.95 4.28 -5.44
C LEU A 81 -8.38 2.93 -6.02
N PRO A 82 -7.54 1.88 -6.04
CA PRO A 82 -7.94 0.57 -6.54
C PRO A 82 -9.06 -0.05 -5.72
N THR A 83 -9.91 -0.85 -6.37
CA THR A 83 -11.01 -1.57 -5.72
C THR A 83 -10.51 -2.57 -4.67
N THR A 84 -9.36 -3.19 -4.93
CA THR A 84 -8.71 -4.13 -4.02
C THR A 84 -7.32 -3.64 -3.65
N HIS A 85 -7.01 -3.63 -2.36
CA HIS A 85 -5.68 -3.36 -1.84
C HIS A 85 -5.05 -4.65 -1.29
N ILE A 86 -3.88 -5.01 -1.77
CA ILE A 86 -3.05 -6.11 -1.25
C ILE A 86 -1.85 -5.49 -0.53
N ALA A 87 -1.76 -5.71 0.77
CA ALA A 87 -0.63 -5.29 1.60
C ALA A 87 0.26 -6.50 1.91
N VAL A 88 1.49 -6.48 1.43
CA VAL A 88 2.50 -7.52 1.69
C VAL A 88 3.34 -7.08 2.89
N LEU A 89 3.28 -7.81 3.98
CA LEU A 89 3.84 -7.44 5.27
C LEU A 89 4.78 -8.52 5.79
N TYR A 90 5.95 -8.13 6.26
CA TYR A 90 6.87 -9.04 6.93
C TYR A 90 6.47 -9.24 8.40
N THR A 91 6.54 -10.47 8.87
CA THR A 91 6.11 -10.82 10.24
C THR A 91 7.00 -10.17 11.31
N ASP A 92 8.29 -9.94 11.01
CA ASP A 92 9.24 -9.28 11.90
C ASP A 92 9.01 -7.75 12.02
N THR A 93 8.18 -7.16 11.16
CA THR A 93 7.81 -5.74 11.23
C THR A 93 6.48 -5.50 11.96
N ILE A 94 5.85 -6.53 12.51
CA ILE A 94 4.56 -6.38 13.19
C ILE A 94 4.79 -5.99 14.65
N ASN A 95 4.28 -4.83 15.03
CA ASN A 95 4.29 -4.33 16.41
C ASN A 95 3.01 -4.76 17.14
N PRO A 96 3.06 -5.02 18.45
CA PRO A 96 1.87 -5.36 19.22
C PRO A 96 0.81 -4.26 19.22
N ARG A 97 1.23 -2.98 19.37
CA ARG A 97 0.34 -1.83 19.57
C ARG A 97 0.83 -0.57 18.87
N MET A 98 -0.05 0.40 18.77
CA MET A 98 0.24 1.72 18.21
C MET A 98 1.43 2.42 18.91
N THR A 99 1.53 2.31 20.24
CA THR A 99 2.60 2.96 21.01
C THR A 99 3.98 2.55 20.53
N GLN A 100 4.25 1.25 20.42
CA GLN A 100 5.54 0.74 19.94
C GLN A 100 5.80 1.18 18.49
N THR A 101 4.76 1.22 17.67
CA THR A 101 4.89 1.70 16.29
C THR A 101 5.35 3.15 16.23
N MET A 102 4.77 4.03 17.07
CA MET A 102 5.17 5.43 17.12
C MET A 102 6.58 5.61 17.70
N GLU A 103 6.95 4.83 18.70
CA GLU A 103 8.31 4.80 19.25
C GLU A 103 9.33 4.40 18.18
N HIS A 104 9.10 3.32 17.45
CA HIS A 104 9.98 2.87 16.35
C HIS A 104 10.08 3.91 15.22
N LEU A 105 8.99 4.59 14.89
CA LEU A 105 9.02 5.68 13.91
C LEU A 105 9.86 6.87 14.42
N ALA A 106 9.67 7.25 15.67
CA ALA A 106 10.44 8.35 16.29
C ALA A 106 11.93 8.01 16.32
N GLU A 107 12.30 6.81 16.73
CA GLU A 107 13.69 6.35 16.77
C GLU A 107 14.32 6.34 15.38
N ARG A 108 13.63 5.79 14.38
CA ARG A 108 14.13 5.68 13.00
C ARG A 108 14.49 7.02 12.40
N TYR A 109 13.68 8.05 12.66
CA TYR A 109 13.87 9.39 12.07
C TYR A 109 14.48 10.39 13.03
N HIS A 110 14.90 9.98 14.23
CA HIS A 110 15.49 10.86 15.25
C HIS A 110 16.71 11.64 14.73
N ASN A 111 17.61 10.96 14.02
CA ASN A 111 18.85 11.53 13.51
C ASN A 111 18.70 12.21 12.15
N ASP A 112 17.59 12.01 11.46
CA ASP A 112 17.32 12.62 10.15
C ASP A 112 15.83 12.92 9.97
N PRO A 113 15.31 13.96 10.68
CA PRO A 113 13.89 14.33 10.60
C PRO A 113 13.44 14.74 9.19
N ALA A 114 14.38 15.16 8.33
CA ALA A 114 14.06 15.54 6.95
C ALA A 114 13.60 14.36 6.09
N LYS A 115 13.95 13.14 6.48
CA LYS A 115 13.49 11.90 5.82
C LYS A 115 12.16 11.37 6.37
N PHE A 116 11.56 12.06 7.33
CA PHE A 116 10.25 11.63 7.83
C PHE A 116 9.23 11.61 6.69
N PRO A 117 8.38 10.57 6.59
CA PRO A 117 7.40 10.47 5.52
C PRO A 117 6.49 11.69 5.45
N THR A 118 6.19 12.15 4.24
CA THR A 118 5.28 13.29 4.04
C THR A 118 3.85 12.99 4.49
N ASN A 119 3.50 11.71 4.58
CA ASN A 119 2.24 11.25 5.10
C ASN A 119 2.36 9.80 5.61
N ILE A 120 1.66 9.49 6.69
CA ILE A 120 1.52 8.15 7.24
C ILE A 120 0.03 7.81 7.25
N CYS A 121 -0.36 6.77 6.50
CA CYS A 121 -1.72 6.24 6.52
C CYS A 121 -1.78 5.00 7.42
N LEU A 122 -2.75 4.96 8.31
CA LEU A 122 -3.09 3.81 9.13
C LEU A 122 -4.30 3.14 8.50
N ILE A 123 -4.12 1.94 7.95
CA ILE A 123 -5.16 1.23 7.18
C ILE A 123 -5.59 0.00 7.97
N SER A 124 -6.82 0.01 8.46
CA SER A 124 -7.41 -1.05 9.31
C SER A 124 -8.57 -1.73 8.56
N GLY A 125 -8.25 -2.42 7.47
CA GLY A 125 -9.25 -3.11 6.65
C GLY A 125 -9.87 -2.26 5.54
N PRO A 126 -10.97 -2.73 4.92
CA PRO A 126 -11.63 -2.07 3.80
C PRO A 126 -12.30 -0.76 4.20
N SER A 127 -12.50 0.09 3.20
CA SER A 127 -13.20 1.37 3.39
C SER A 127 -14.67 1.16 3.68
N ARG A 128 -15.13 1.64 4.83
CA ARG A 128 -16.53 1.63 5.24
C ARG A 128 -16.91 2.95 5.89
N THR A 129 -18.04 3.49 5.51
CA THR A 129 -18.64 4.65 6.17
C THR A 129 -20.12 4.40 6.44
N ALA A 130 -20.62 4.93 7.56
CA ALA A 130 -22.04 4.85 7.94
C ALA A 130 -22.61 6.25 8.20
N ASP A 131 -21.94 7.30 7.76
CA ASP A 131 -22.33 8.69 8.05
C ASP A 131 -23.57 9.16 7.28
N ILE A 132 -23.96 8.43 6.23
CA ILE A 132 -25.11 8.76 5.41
C ILE A 132 -26.30 7.89 5.85
N GLU A 133 -27.29 8.50 6.51
CA GLU A 133 -28.55 7.87 6.93
C GLU A 133 -28.42 6.56 7.75
N LEU A 134 -27.27 6.37 8.43
CA LEU A 134 -26.92 5.14 9.18
C LEU A 134 -26.85 3.89 8.28
N VAL A 135 -26.73 4.05 6.97
CA VAL A 135 -26.50 2.95 6.03
C VAL A 135 -25.02 2.81 5.78
N THR A 136 -24.49 1.60 5.95
CA THR A 136 -23.10 1.31 5.64
C THR A 136 -22.85 1.35 4.13
N VAL A 137 -21.94 2.20 3.70
CA VAL A 137 -21.47 2.28 2.31
C VAL A 137 -20.02 1.78 2.27
N ASP A 138 -19.79 0.75 1.46
CA ASP A 138 -18.45 0.21 1.23
C ASP A 138 -17.77 0.93 0.05
N GLY A 139 -16.45 1.20 0.19
CA GLY A 139 -15.65 1.74 -0.90
C GLY A 139 -15.81 3.24 -1.19
N ALA A 140 -16.49 4.03 -0.34
CA ALA A 140 -16.69 5.45 -0.59
C ALA A 140 -15.38 6.26 -0.57
N HIS A 141 -14.42 5.87 0.27
CA HIS A 141 -13.17 6.60 0.50
C HIS A 141 -11.91 5.74 0.38
N GLY A 142 -12.02 4.55 -0.22
CA GLY A 142 -10.89 3.61 -0.34
C GLY A 142 -11.32 2.25 -0.88
N PRO A 143 -10.46 1.24 -0.81
CA PRO A 143 -10.71 -0.08 -1.35
C PRO A 143 -11.93 -0.77 -0.72
N ILE A 144 -12.69 -1.50 -1.54
CA ILE A 144 -13.78 -2.37 -1.08
C ILE A 144 -13.22 -3.62 -0.39
N GLN A 145 -12.02 -4.07 -0.82
CA GLN A 145 -11.37 -5.25 -0.29
C GLN A 145 -9.92 -4.94 0.10
N VAL A 146 -9.51 -5.46 1.25
CA VAL A 146 -8.11 -5.41 1.71
C VAL A 146 -7.65 -6.81 2.05
N THR A 147 -6.52 -7.21 1.49
CA THR A 147 -5.89 -8.52 1.74
C THR A 147 -4.50 -8.30 2.31
N TYR A 148 -4.20 -8.96 3.42
CA TYR A 148 -2.86 -8.96 4.00
C TYR A 148 -2.15 -10.27 3.64
N ILE A 149 -0.98 -10.15 3.01
CA ILE A 149 -0.07 -11.28 2.77
C ILE A 149 1.05 -11.17 3.80
N LEU A 150 1.11 -12.13 4.70
CA LEU A 150 2.17 -12.19 5.71
C LEU A 150 3.32 -13.05 5.20
N VAL A 151 4.49 -12.45 5.12
CA VAL A 151 5.73 -13.13 4.71
C VAL A 151 6.58 -13.36 5.96
N ASN A 152 6.86 -14.62 6.23
CA ASN A 152 7.73 -14.97 7.35
C ASN A 152 9.18 -14.64 7.01
N ARG A 153 9.81 -13.84 7.86
CA ARG A 153 11.19 -13.41 7.70
C ARG A 153 11.96 -13.57 9.01
#